data_d806ad8938eb306e9f942ae77832ed3b
#
_entry.id   d806ad8938eb306e9f942ae77832ed3b
#
_cell.length_a   1.000
_cell.length_b   1.000
_cell.length_c   1.000
_cell.angle_alpha   90.00
_cell.angle_beta   90.00
_cell.angle_gamma   90.00
#
_symmetry.space_group_name_H-M   'P 1'
#
loop_
_entity.id
_entity.type
_entity.pdbx_description
1 polymer ?
#
loop_
_entity_poly.entity_id
_entity_poly.type
_entity_poly.pdbx_seq_one_letter_code
_entity_poly.pdbx_strand_id
1 'polypeptide(L)'
;MAKSNIFVLVLVTFIVASCSDKTVITSNLLHPYAMCEYDGGILISNFGGDAVDYNNTKATGFITYYKNGSNQVVIPAGNGLYSPKGMAVKESFLFVADVNKIVVFDLDGYKKVDEIEFPQGDAFVGDLLVMGNALFASVANYDRIYLLDITAPRQIDHTSLLEYVELPCPSTLKLMGEYILVSSNSFGKADREDKIIHIIDDLGNPSIRPIIHEHGDYQGLAFSPNKTRLIFCNQERNGYIGNLVFENGEYSYEQVTDDKSLLNSLLLLDGKMYICDLLNSKIYIKELIEFDNFSGIIKTD
;
A
#
# COMPACT_ATOMS: atom_id res chain seq x y z
N MET A 1 57.36 -44.25 31.23
CA MET A 1 57.32 -43.01 30.41
C MET A 1 55.93 -42.92 29.77
N ALA A 2 55.03 -42.18 30.37
CA ALA A 2 53.71 -41.96 29.83
C ALA A 2 53.70 -40.66 29.02
N LYS A 3 53.38 -40.74 27.74
CA LYS A 3 53.20 -39.55 26.88
C LYS A 3 51.77 -39.01 27.05
N SER A 4 51.64 -37.83 27.64
CA SER A 4 50.41 -37.08 27.74
C SER A 4 50.14 -36.38 26.41
N ASN A 5 49.09 -36.77 25.72
CA ASN A 5 48.54 -36.03 24.55
C ASN A 5 47.60 -34.93 25.03
N ILE A 6 48.06 -33.68 24.92
CA ILE A 6 47.20 -32.52 25.17
C ILE A 6 46.42 -32.27 23.88
N PHE A 7 45.08 -32.50 23.92
CA PHE A 7 44.13 -32.08 22.89
C PHE A 7 43.81 -30.62 23.14
N VAL A 8 44.27 -29.72 22.27
CA VAL A 8 43.86 -28.33 22.26
C VAL A 8 42.52 -28.25 21.48
N LEU A 9 41.40 -28.05 22.20
CA LEU A 9 40.11 -27.81 21.61
C LEU A 9 40.03 -26.33 21.19
N VAL A 10 40.22 -26.06 19.89
CA VAL A 10 40.00 -24.72 19.33
C VAL A 10 38.50 -24.51 19.19
N LEU A 11 37.92 -23.75 20.13
CA LEU A 11 36.51 -23.32 20.05
C LEU A 11 36.42 -22.17 19.03
N VAL A 12 36.01 -22.48 17.80
CA VAL A 12 35.71 -21.46 16.80
C VAL A 12 34.30 -20.96 17.11
N THR A 13 34.20 -19.85 17.83
CA THR A 13 32.97 -19.11 17.99
C THR A 13 32.66 -18.41 16.67
N PHE A 14 31.73 -18.96 15.91
CA PHE A 14 31.08 -18.21 14.83
C PHE A 14 30.18 -17.13 15.49
N ILE A 15 30.70 -15.91 15.54
CA ILE A 15 29.81 -14.74 15.76
C ILE A 15 29.04 -14.60 14.47
N VAL A 16 27.82 -15.15 14.44
CA VAL A 16 26.80 -14.78 13.47
C VAL A 16 26.36 -13.39 13.89
N ALA A 17 27.00 -12.37 13.35
CA ALA A 17 26.46 -11.02 13.38
C ALA A 17 25.19 -11.07 12.54
N SER A 18 24.04 -11.24 13.20
CA SER A 18 22.73 -10.95 12.62
C SER A 18 22.64 -9.43 12.46
N CYS A 19 23.34 -8.93 11.44
CA CYS A 19 23.07 -7.61 10.92
C CYS A 19 21.85 -7.77 9.99
N SER A 20 20.65 -7.61 10.53
CA SER A 20 19.50 -7.36 9.68
C SER A 20 19.71 -5.95 9.12
N ASP A 21 20.44 -5.85 8.02
CA ASP A 21 20.52 -4.61 7.26
C ASP A 21 19.11 -4.28 6.79
N LYS A 22 18.42 -3.39 7.52
CA LYS A 22 17.17 -2.78 7.07
C LYS A 22 17.53 -2.04 5.80
N THR A 23 17.29 -2.65 4.66
CA THR A 23 17.52 -1.97 3.38
C THR A 23 16.45 -0.90 3.24
N VAL A 24 16.86 0.33 2.93
CA VAL A 24 15.97 1.49 2.83
C VAL A 24 16.19 2.18 1.49
N ILE A 25 15.11 2.44 0.76
CA ILE A 25 15.14 3.31 -0.42
C ILE A 25 14.91 4.75 0.07
N THR A 26 15.80 5.66 -0.30
CA THR A 26 15.70 7.10 0.00
C THR A 26 15.88 7.98 -1.23
N SER A 27 16.43 7.43 -2.32
CA SER A 27 16.70 8.20 -3.53
C SER A 27 15.42 8.47 -4.34
N ASN A 28 15.29 9.68 -4.86
CA ASN A 28 14.17 10.10 -5.70
C ASN A 28 12.79 9.86 -5.06
N LEU A 29 12.69 10.01 -3.74
CA LEU A 29 11.42 9.97 -3.00
C LEU A 29 11.17 11.32 -2.35
N LEU A 30 9.92 11.80 -2.43
CA LEU A 30 9.46 12.98 -1.71
C LEU A 30 7.97 12.81 -1.38
N HIS A 31 7.70 12.48 -0.12
CA HIS A 31 6.38 12.12 0.36
C HIS A 31 5.75 10.97 -0.44
N PRO A 32 6.39 9.79 -0.49
CA PRO A 32 5.86 8.63 -1.21
C PRO A 32 4.56 8.16 -0.55
N TYR A 33 3.55 7.84 -1.37
CA TYR A 33 2.24 7.48 -0.86
C TYR A 33 1.89 6.02 -1.08
N ALA A 34 1.95 5.51 -2.30
CA ALA A 34 1.56 4.16 -2.63
C ALA A 34 2.56 3.49 -3.58
N MET A 35 2.46 2.18 -3.64
CA MET A 35 3.29 1.32 -4.45
C MET A 35 2.43 0.33 -5.22
N CYS A 36 2.78 0.07 -6.49
CA CYS A 36 2.21 -1.05 -7.24
C CYS A 36 3.29 -1.76 -8.08
N GLU A 37 3.09 -3.05 -8.27
CA GLU A 37 3.99 -3.87 -9.09
C GLU A 37 3.81 -3.55 -10.57
N TYR A 38 4.94 -3.47 -11.30
CA TYR A 38 4.98 -3.36 -12.76
C TYR A 38 6.29 -3.94 -13.30
N ASP A 39 6.22 -4.80 -14.30
CA ASP A 39 7.38 -5.35 -15.04
C ASP A 39 8.54 -5.83 -14.13
N GLY A 40 8.21 -6.55 -13.05
CA GLY A 40 9.19 -7.05 -12.08
C GLY A 40 9.91 -5.95 -11.27
N GLY A 41 9.31 -4.77 -11.15
CA GLY A 41 9.73 -3.66 -10.31
C GLY A 41 8.53 -3.01 -9.64
N ILE A 42 8.72 -1.83 -9.07
CA ILE A 42 7.74 -1.12 -8.26
C ILE A 42 7.59 0.31 -8.77
N LEU A 43 6.37 0.67 -9.18
CA LEU A 43 5.98 2.06 -9.37
C LEU A 43 5.63 2.66 -8.01
N ILE A 44 6.09 3.89 -7.74
CA ILE A 44 5.91 4.57 -6.46
C ILE A 44 5.33 5.95 -6.74
N SER A 45 4.16 6.25 -6.20
CA SER A 45 3.58 7.59 -6.24
C SER A 45 4.20 8.49 -5.17
N ASN A 46 4.50 9.73 -5.53
CA ASN A 46 5.10 10.72 -4.66
C ASN A 46 4.31 12.03 -4.74
N PHE A 47 3.93 12.62 -3.62
CA PHE A 47 3.23 13.91 -3.60
C PHE A 47 4.11 15.04 -4.14
N GLY A 48 5.43 14.96 -3.89
CA GLY A 48 6.32 16.07 -4.13
C GLY A 48 6.01 17.28 -3.24
N GLY A 49 6.56 18.45 -3.60
CA GLY A 49 6.35 19.66 -2.82
C GLY A 49 7.11 19.69 -1.48
N ASP A 50 6.94 20.80 -0.73
CA ASP A 50 7.68 21.04 0.51
C ASP A 50 7.03 20.41 1.75
N ALA A 51 5.77 19.99 1.63
CA ALA A 51 4.99 19.37 2.71
C ALA A 51 3.98 18.37 2.17
N VAL A 52 3.51 17.48 3.02
CA VAL A 52 2.40 16.56 2.73
C VAL A 52 1.12 17.36 2.57
N ASP A 53 0.57 17.38 1.38
CA ASP A 53 -0.69 18.06 1.06
C ASP A 53 -1.54 17.15 0.17
N TYR A 54 -2.61 16.61 0.73
CA TYR A 54 -3.53 15.70 0.05
C TYR A 54 -4.40 16.39 -1.01
N ASN A 55 -4.54 17.73 -0.91
CA ASN A 55 -5.35 18.55 -1.81
C ASN A 55 -4.50 19.58 -2.57
N ASN A 56 -3.26 19.21 -2.86
CA ASN A 56 -2.31 20.10 -3.53
C ASN A 56 -2.88 20.66 -4.84
N THR A 57 -2.72 21.95 -5.03
CA THR A 57 -3.16 22.66 -6.25
C THR A 57 -2.03 22.89 -7.24
N LYS A 58 -0.81 22.46 -6.90
CA LYS A 58 0.37 22.55 -7.79
C LYS A 58 0.71 21.15 -8.29
N ALA A 59 1.05 21.02 -9.56
CA ALA A 59 1.42 19.74 -10.18
C ALA A 59 2.83 19.28 -9.76
N THR A 60 3.04 19.08 -8.45
CA THR A 60 4.32 18.63 -7.88
C THR A 60 4.43 17.10 -7.79
N GLY A 61 3.31 16.40 -7.98
CA GLY A 61 3.26 14.94 -7.95
C GLY A 61 4.10 14.30 -9.06
N PHE A 62 4.71 13.16 -8.75
CA PHE A 62 5.53 12.42 -9.71
C PHE A 62 5.51 10.92 -9.39
N ILE A 63 5.91 10.10 -10.37
CA ILE A 63 6.02 8.65 -10.19
C ILE A 63 7.47 8.24 -10.40
N THR A 64 7.97 7.38 -9.50
CA THR A 64 9.26 6.71 -9.67
C THR A 64 9.07 5.23 -9.96
N TYR A 65 10.09 4.63 -10.56
CA TYR A 65 10.17 3.19 -10.81
C TYR A 65 11.42 2.63 -10.16
N TYR A 66 11.22 1.72 -9.22
CA TYR A 66 12.30 1.00 -8.52
C TYR A 66 12.45 -0.41 -9.07
N LYS A 67 13.64 -0.71 -9.58
CA LYS A 67 14.01 -2.05 -10.05
C LYS A 67 15.51 -2.27 -9.87
N ASN A 68 15.92 -3.46 -9.44
CA ASN A 68 17.34 -3.86 -9.31
C ASN A 68 18.18 -2.86 -8.47
N GLY A 69 17.63 -2.34 -7.37
CA GLY A 69 18.33 -1.41 -6.49
C GLY A 69 18.41 0.06 -6.97
N SER A 70 17.83 0.36 -8.13
CA SER A 70 17.78 1.73 -8.68
C SER A 70 16.35 2.27 -8.64
N ASN A 71 16.16 3.49 -8.13
CA ASN A 71 14.90 4.21 -8.15
C ASN A 71 15.03 5.43 -9.09
N GLN A 72 14.22 5.48 -10.13
CA GLN A 72 14.29 6.51 -11.18
C GLN A 72 12.95 7.21 -11.35
N VAL A 73 12.95 8.52 -11.58
CA VAL A 73 11.74 9.25 -11.94
C VAL A 73 11.34 8.89 -13.36
N VAL A 74 10.13 8.33 -13.54
CA VAL A 74 9.59 7.92 -14.85
C VAL A 74 8.46 8.84 -15.33
N ILE A 75 7.68 9.40 -14.42
CA ILE A 75 6.70 10.46 -14.71
C ILE A 75 7.09 11.66 -13.84
N PRO A 76 7.76 12.67 -14.39
CA PRO A 76 8.23 13.82 -13.61
C PRO A 76 7.09 14.75 -13.19
N ALA A 77 7.34 15.60 -12.20
CA ALA A 77 6.45 16.69 -11.82
C ALA A 77 6.12 17.59 -13.02
N GLY A 78 4.94 18.19 -13.00
CA GLY A 78 4.44 19.00 -14.13
C GLY A 78 3.65 18.22 -15.19
N ASN A 79 3.52 16.89 -15.05
CA ASN A 79 2.73 16.05 -15.96
C ASN A 79 1.26 15.85 -15.52
N GLY A 80 0.72 16.78 -14.73
CA GLY A 80 -0.69 16.80 -14.36
C GLY A 80 -1.02 15.94 -13.15
N LEU A 81 -0.02 15.49 -12.36
CA LEU A 81 -0.19 14.90 -11.05
C LEU A 81 0.02 15.93 -9.94
N TYR A 82 -0.92 15.99 -9.01
CA TYR A 82 -0.93 16.95 -7.91
C TYR A 82 -0.57 16.29 -6.58
N SER A 83 -1.36 15.32 -6.12
CA SER A 83 -1.09 14.48 -4.96
C SER A 83 -1.45 13.03 -5.29
N PRO A 84 -0.63 12.35 -6.13
CA PRO A 84 -0.92 11.00 -6.57
C PRO A 84 -0.88 10.02 -5.40
N LYS A 85 -1.96 9.25 -5.26
CA LYS A 85 -2.20 8.30 -4.18
C LYS A 85 -2.10 6.86 -4.69
N GLY A 86 -3.16 6.07 -4.50
CA GLY A 86 -3.22 4.69 -4.95
C GLY A 86 -3.07 4.55 -6.46
N MET A 87 -2.53 3.42 -6.87
CA MET A 87 -2.24 3.13 -8.26
C MET A 87 -2.60 1.70 -8.62
N ALA A 88 -3.04 1.49 -9.85
CA ALA A 88 -3.26 0.17 -10.42
C ALA A 88 -2.77 0.11 -11.86
N VAL A 89 -2.28 -1.06 -12.27
CA VAL A 89 -1.81 -1.30 -13.64
C VAL A 89 -2.71 -2.32 -14.32
N LYS A 90 -3.07 -2.04 -15.57
CA LYS A 90 -3.68 -3.00 -16.48
C LYS A 90 -2.91 -2.97 -17.80
N GLU A 91 -2.31 -4.10 -18.17
CA GLU A 91 -1.45 -4.17 -19.35
C GLU A 91 -0.32 -3.12 -19.30
N SER A 92 -0.23 -2.21 -20.28
CA SER A 92 0.72 -1.09 -20.29
C SER A 92 0.10 0.23 -19.81
N PHE A 93 -1.02 0.21 -19.09
CA PHE A 93 -1.67 1.42 -18.59
C PHE A 93 -1.60 1.52 -17.08
N LEU A 94 -1.11 2.65 -16.60
CA LEU A 94 -1.10 3.03 -15.20
C LEU A 94 -2.27 3.97 -14.91
N PHE A 95 -3.12 3.57 -13.98
CA PHE A 95 -4.16 4.38 -13.38
C PHE A 95 -3.65 4.95 -12.06
N VAL A 96 -3.79 6.25 -11.85
CA VAL A 96 -3.31 6.97 -10.66
C VAL A 96 -4.48 7.73 -10.03
N ALA A 97 -4.83 7.41 -8.79
CA ALA A 97 -5.73 8.23 -7.99
C ALA A 97 -5.02 9.56 -7.66
N ASP A 98 -5.58 10.68 -8.06
CA ASP A 98 -4.99 11.98 -7.83
C ASP A 98 -6.06 12.97 -7.36
N VAL A 99 -5.82 13.68 -6.30
CA VAL A 99 -6.74 14.61 -5.63
C VAL A 99 -8.21 14.20 -5.79
N ASN A 100 -8.87 14.61 -6.88
CA ASN A 100 -10.31 14.41 -7.15
C ASN A 100 -10.59 13.67 -8.48
N LYS A 101 -9.61 12.97 -9.04
CA LYS A 101 -9.70 12.33 -10.36
C LYS A 101 -8.83 11.08 -10.46
N ILE A 102 -8.99 10.34 -11.54
CA ILE A 102 -8.07 9.28 -11.96
C ILE A 102 -7.31 9.78 -13.19
N VAL A 103 -5.98 9.73 -13.14
CA VAL A 103 -5.12 10.07 -14.30
C VAL A 103 -4.56 8.79 -14.88
N VAL A 104 -4.61 8.66 -16.20
CA VAL A 104 -4.16 7.46 -16.93
C VAL A 104 -2.92 7.76 -17.73
N PHE A 105 -1.89 6.93 -17.56
CA PHE A 105 -0.65 7.00 -18.34
C PHE A 105 -0.45 5.71 -19.14
N ASP A 106 0.05 5.87 -20.38
CA ASP A 106 0.62 4.78 -21.17
C ASP A 106 2.07 4.57 -20.73
N LEU A 107 2.39 3.40 -20.19
CA LEU A 107 3.70 3.06 -19.65
C LEU A 107 4.78 2.81 -20.72
N ASP A 108 4.40 2.54 -21.98
CA ASP A 108 5.36 2.40 -23.08
C ASP A 108 6.16 3.69 -23.35
N GLY A 109 5.62 4.84 -22.96
CA GLY A 109 6.28 6.14 -23.12
C GLY A 109 6.08 7.07 -21.94
N TYR A 110 5.47 6.58 -20.85
CA TYR A 110 5.13 7.35 -19.64
C TYR A 110 4.35 8.64 -19.97
N LYS A 111 3.40 8.53 -20.91
CA LYS A 111 2.61 9.67 -21.38
C LYS A 111 1.21 9.61 -20.80
N LYS A 112 0.73 10.76 -20.33
CA LYS A 112 -0.67 10.92 -19.96
C LYS A 112 -1.55 10.73 -21.20
N VAL A 113 -2.55 9.86 -21.09
CA VAL A 113 -3.48 9.53 -22.18
C VAL A 113 -4.91 9.89 -21.85
N ASP A 114 -5.29 9.92 -20.57
CA ASP A 114 -6.65 10.23 -20.14
C ASP A 114 -6.70 10.83 -18.73
N GLU A 115 -7.86 11.38 -18.37
CA GLU A 115 -8.17 11.93 -17.06
C GLU A 115 -9.67 11.79 -16.81
N ILE A 116 -10.07 11.04 -15.78
CA ILE A 116 -11.45 10.74 -15.43
C ILE A 116 -11.82 11.52 -14.17
N GLU A 117 -12.73 12.48 -14.29
CA GLU A 117 -13.25 13.27 -13.19
C GLU A 117 -14.49 12.61 -12.55
N PHE A 118 -14.66 12.79 -11.25
CA PHE A 118 -15.84 12.33 -10.54
C PHE A 118 -16.98 13.36 -10.63
N PRO A 119 -18.26 12.91 -10.64
CA PRO A 119 -19.39 13.76 -10.94
C PRO A 119 -19.56 15.00 -10.05
N GLN A 120 -19.11 14.94 -8.81
CA GLN A 120 -19.28 16.01 -7.83
C GLN A 120 -18.08 16.97 -7.74
N GLY A 121 -16.95 16.65 -8.41
CA GLY A 121 -15.81 17.54 -8.55
C GLY A 121 -14.90 17.70 -7.32
N ASP A 122 -15.33 17.29 -6.13
CA ASP A 122 -14.57 17.36 -4.87
C ASP A 122 -14.23 15.96 -4.28
N ALA A 123 -14.25 14.93 -5.11
CA ALA A 123 -13.94 13.56 -4.70
C ALA A 123 -12.55 13.47 -4.03
N PHE A 124 -12.44 12.73 -2.93
CA PHE A 124 -11.15 12.33 -2.38
C PHE A 124 -10.87 10.89 -2.80
N VAL A 125 -10.22 10.75 -3.96
CA VAL A 125 -9.87 9.44 -4.51
C VAL A 125 -8.65 8.92 -3.77
N GLY A 126 -8.81 7.82 -3.04
CA GLY A 126 -7.78 7.28 -2.16
C GLY A 126 -6.94 6.19 -2.82
N ASP A 127 -7.59 5.14 -3.31
CA ASP A 127 -6.92 3.96 -3.86
C ASP A 127 -7.65 3.39 -5.07
N LEU A 128 -6.93 2.60 -5.86
CA LEU A 128 -7.41 1.97 -7.07
C LEU A 128 -7.12 0.47 -7.06
N LEU A 129 -8.06 -0.32 -7.56
CA LEU A 129 -7.90 -1.78 -7.71
C LEU A 129 -8.40 -2.23 -9.07
N VAL A 130 -7.56 -2.91 -9.83
CA VAL A 130 -7.95 -3.56 -11.09
C VAL A 130 -8.34 -5.01 -10.83
N MET A 131 -9.49 -5.42 -11.34
CA MET A 131 -9.93 -6.81 -11.40
C MET A 131 -10.55 -7.10 -12.77
N GLY A 132 -9.83 -7.83 -13.60
CA GLY A 132 -10.24 -8.08 -14.99
C GLY A 132 -10.34 -6.80 -15.81
N ASN A 133 -11.54 -6.45 -16.26
CA ASN A 133 -11.84 -5.22 -17.00
C ASN A 133 -12.47 -4.12 -16.14
N ALA A 134 -12.53 -4.33 -14.84
CA ALA A 134 -13.08 -3.38 -13.89
C ALA A 134 -11.97 -2.67 -13.11
N LEU A 135 -12.08 -1.36 -12.97
CA LEU A 135 -11.30 -0.54 -12.05
C LEU A 135 -12.21 -0.07 -10.91
N PHE A 136 -11.86 -0.44 -9.70
CA PHE A 136 -12.50 0.04 -8.48
C PHE A 136 -11.72 1.22 -7.93
N ALA A 137 -12.44 2.26 -7.49
CA ALA A 137 -11.87 3.46 -6.88
C ALA A 137 -12.52 3.77 -5.54
N SER A 138 -11.75 3.88 -4.47
CA SER A 138 -12.25 4.33 -3.17
C SER A 138 -12.36 5.86 -3.15
N VAL A 139 -13.51 6.38 -2.74
CA VAL A 139 -13.77 7.82 -2.60
C VAL A 139 -14.25 8.10 -1.18
N ALA A 140 -13.30 8.47 -0.32
CA ALA A 140 -13.49 8.51 1.13
C ALA A 140 -14.53 9.52 1.60
N ASN A 141 -14.58 10.72 1.01
CA ASN A 141 -15.53 11.78 1.40
C ASN A 141 -16.97 11.57 0.90
N TYR A 142 -17.15 10.63 -0.05
CA TYR A 142 -18.49 10.25 -0.54
C TYR A 142 -19.01 8.98 0.14
N ASP A 143 -18.21 8.34 0.99
CA ASP A 143 -18.53 7.04 1.58
C ASP A 143 -18.87 5.99 0.49
N ARG A 144 -18.09 5.96 -0.61
CA ARG A 144 -18.38 5.17 -1.82
C ARG A 144 -17.15 4.50 -2.40
N ILE A 145 -17.38 3.34 -2.97
CA ILE A 145 -16.48 2.75 -3.97
C ILE A 145 -17.16 2.90 -5.33
N TYR A 146 -16.42 3.39 -6.29
CA TYR A 146 -16.84 3.51 -7.68
C TYR A 146 -16.27 2.38 -8.52
N LEU A 147 -16.97 2.06 -9.60
CA LEU A 147 -16.59 1.10 -10.63
C LEU A 147 -16.51 1.80 -11.97
N LEU A 148 -15.44 1.52 -12.73
CA LEU A 148 -15.23 2.01 -14.08
C LEU A 148 -14.87 0.83 -15.00
N ASP A 149 -15.48 0.77 -16.19
CA ASP A 149 -15.10 -0.18 -17.23
C ASP A 149 -13.82 0.27 -17.92
N ILE A 150 -12.78 -0.57 -17.83
CA ILE A 150 -11.46 -0.36 -18.45
C ILE A 150 -11.14 -1.43 -19.49
N THR A 151 -12.16 -1.98 -20.17
CA THR A 151 -11.97 -2.94 -21.26
C THR A 151 -11.10 -2.38 -22.38
N ALA A 152 -11.20 -1.07 -22.65
CA ALA A 152 -10.39 -0.36 -23.63
C ALA A 152 -9.60 0.79 -22.98
N PRO A 153 -8.45 0.51 -22.32
CA PRO A 153 -7.74 1.52 -21.51
C PRO A 153 -7.23 2.75 -22.29
N ARG A 154 -7.12 2.65 -23.63
CA ARG A 154 -6.78 3.79 -24.52
C ARG A 154 -7.97 4.69 -24.84
N GLN A 155 -9.18 4.23 -24.63
CA GLN A 155 -10.40 4.93 -25.02
C GLN A 155 -11.51 4.59 -24.02
N ILE A 156 -11.33 5.10 -22.80
CA ILE A 156 -12.24 4.83 -21.69
C ILE A 156 -13.55 5.58 -21.89
N ASP A 157 -14.66 4.88 -21.72
CA ASP A 157 -15.98 5.51 -21.63
C ASP A 157 -16.19 6.05 -20.21
N HIS A 158 -16.03 7.35 -20.01
CA HIS A 158 -16.19 8.00 -18.70
C HIS A 158 -17.63 7.87 -18.16
N THR A 159 -18.63 7.62 -19.04
CA THR A 159 -20.02 7.39 -18.58
C THR A 159 -20.19 6.04 -17.90
N SER A 160 -19.22 5.14 -18.01
CA SER A 160 -19.19 3.87 -17.30
C SER A 160 -18.75 4.00 -15.82
N LEU A 161 -18.36 5.19 -15.36
CA LEU A 161 -18.05 5.46 -13.95
C LEU A 161 -19.33 5.48 -13.13
N LEU A 162 -19.56 4.45 -12.35
CA LEU A 162 -20.78 4.24 -11.58
C LEU A 162 -20.47 4.08 -10.08
N GLU A 163 -21.41 4.51 -9.24
CA GLU A 163 -21.39 4.12 -7.82
C GLU A 163 -21.58 2.61 -7.72
N TYR A 164 -20.63 1.94 -7.05
CA TYR A 164 -20.65 0.49 -6.92
C TYR A 164 -21.24 0.06 -5.58
N VAL A 165 -20.71 0.58 -4.46
CA VAL A 165 -21.15 0.22 -3.13
C VAL A 165 -20.91 1.35 -2.13
N GLU A 166 -21.82 1.51 -1.17
CA GLU A 166 -21.68 2.40 -0.03
C GLU A 166 -20.87 1.74 1.06
N LEU A 167 -19.81 2.40 1.50
CA LEU A 167 -18.95 1.96 2.59
C LEU A 167 -18.30 3.19 3.25
N PRO A 168 -18.39 3.34 4.57
CA PRO A 168 -17.89 4.52 5.27
C PRO A 168 -16.38 4.74 5.03
N CYS A 169 -16.01 5.92 4.57
CA CYS A 169 -14.64 6.38 4.34
C CYS A 169 -13.68 5.30 3.78
N PRO A 170 -13.99 4.67 2.63
CA PRO A 170 -13.13 3.65 2.06
C PRO A 170 -11.76 4.24 1.71
N SER A 171 -10.69 3.53 2.05
CA SER A 171 -9.31 3.95 1.82
C SER A 171 -8.58 2.94 0.93
N THR A 172 -7.85 2.00 1.51
CA THR A 172 -7.09 1.01 0.74
C THR A 172 -7.98 -0.11 0.23
N LEU A 173 -7.79 -0.48 -1.02
CA LEU A 173 -8.44 -1.61 -1.68
C LEU A 173 -7.42 -2.73 -1.91
N LYS A 174 -7.77 -3.98 -1.58
CA LYS A 174 -6.90 -5.15 -1.84
C LYS A 174 -7.69 -6.37 -2.30
N LEU A 175 -7.26 -6.97 -3.40
CA LEU A 175 -7.88 -8.20 -3.91
C LEU A 175 -7.46 -9.41 -3.05
N MET A 176 -8.44 -10.21 -2.63
CA MET A 176 -8.26 -11.49 -1.94
C MET A 176 -9.06 -12.59 -2.65
N GLY A 177 -8.44 -13.23 -3.65
CA GLY A 177 -9.17 -14.19 -4.51
C GLY A 177 -10.29 -13.49 -5.28
N GLU A 178 -11.54 -13.81 -4.99
CA GLU A 178 -12.74 -13.20 -5.59
C GLU A 178 -13.34 -12.09 -4.73
N TYR A 179 -12.70 -11.72 -3.61
CA TYR A 179 -13.19 -10.73 -2.66
C TYR A 179 -12.34 -9.46 -2.71
N ILE A 180 -12.94 -8.33 -2.33
CA ILE A 180 -12.20 -7.08 -2.12
C ILE A 180 -12.14 -6.77 -0.63
N LEU A 181 -10.93 -6.66 -0.08
CA LEU A 181 -10.72 -6.07 1.24
C LEU A 181 -10.66 -4.55 1.11
N VAL A 182 -11.30 -3.88 2.06
CA VAL A 182 -11.37 -2.42 2.11
C VAL A 182 -11.06 -1.96 3.53
N SER A 183 -10.05 -1.13 3.69
CA SER A 183 -9.89 -0.41 4.95
C SER A 183 -10.74 0.84 4.97
N SER A 184 -11.32 1.15 6.13
CA SER A 184 -11.98 2.42 6.41
C SER A 184 -11.10 3.27 7.31
N ASN A 185 -11.05 4.58 7.06
CA ASN A 185 -10.28 5.52 7.86
C ASN A 185 -11.16 6.66 8.41
N SER A 186 -10.58 7.59 9.16
CA SER A 186 -11.33 8.68 9.77
C SER A 186 -11.67 9.81 8.81
N PHE A 187 -10.91 10.01 7.76
CA PHE A 187 -11.00 11.17 6.87
C PHE A 187 -11.31 12.48 7.62
N GLY A 188 -10.57 12.77 8.69
CA GLY A 188 -10.75 13.97 9.53
C GLY A 188 -11.96 13.97 10.46
N LYS A 189 -12.72 12.87 10.55
CA LYS A 189 -13.82 12.68 11.49
C LYS A 189 -13.36 11.75 12.62
N ALA A 190 -12.86 12.35 13.71
CA ALA A 190 -12.24 11.60 14.81
C ALA A 190 -13.18 10.60 15.51
N ASP A 191 -14.50 10.85 15.46
CA ASP A 191 -15.50 10.11 16.22
C ASP A 191 -16.13 8.95 15.44
N ARG A 192 -15.55 8.52 14.30
CA ARG A 192 -16.08 7.38 13.54
C ARG A 192 -15.76 6.07 14.26
N GLU A 193 -16.82 5.33 14.58
CA GLU A 193 -16.73 4.00 15.19
C GLU A 193 -16.46 2.88 14.16
N ASP A 194 -16.48 3.22 12.86
CA ASP A 194 -16.40 2.29 11.73
C ASP A 194 -15.01 2.24 11.04
N LYS A 195 -13.96 2.65 11.76
CA LYS A 195 -12.56 2.56 11.32
C LYS A 195 -12.03 1.13 11.46
N ILE A 196 -12.41 0.28 10.53
CA ILE A 196 -12.14 -1.17 10.54
C ILE A 196 -11.77 -1.66 9.14
N ILE A 197 -11.46 -2.95 9.00
CA ILE A 197 -11.28 -3.58 7.70
C ILE A 197 -12.51 -4.41 7.36
N HIS A 198 -13.05 -4.17 6.17
CA HIS A 198 -14.19 -4.87 5.63
C HIS A 198 -13.78 -5.82 4.50
N ILE A 199 -14.64 -6.79 4.23
CA ILE A 199 -14.61 -7.58 3.00
C ILE A 199 -15.89 -7.32 2.22
N ILE A 200 -15.75 -7.16 0.91
CA ILE A 200 -16.85 -7.17 -0.04
C ILE A 200 -16.81 -8.54 -0.72
N ASP A 201 -17.87 -9.29 -0.54
CA ASP A 201 -18.12 -10.56 -1.22
C ASP A 201 -19.30 -10.42 -2.19
N ASP A 202 -19.51 -11.41 -3.07
CA ASP A 202 -20.50 -11.37 -4.16
C ASP A 202 -20.44 -10.08 -4.97
N LEU A 203 -19.38 -9.91 -5.76
CA LEU A 203 -19.13 -8.67 -6.51
C LEU A 203 -20.24 -8.31 -7.52
N GLY A 204 -21.11 -9.26 -7.88
CA GLY A 204 -22.28 -9.02 -8.72
C GLY A 204 -23.48 -8.43 -7.94
N ASN A 205 -23.53 -8.70 -6.63
CA ASN A 205 -24.51 -8.16 -5.69
C ASN A 205 -23.83 -7.92 -4.35
N PRO A 206 -23.04 -6.82 -4.23
CA PRO A 206 -22.06 -6.65 -3.18
C PRO A 206 -22.64 -6.71 -1.77
N SER A 207 -22.08 -7.59 -0.96
CA SER A 207 -22.35 -7.74 0.47
C SER A 207 -21.09 -7.33 1.26
N ILE A 208 -21.26 -6.54 2.31
CA ILE A 208 -20.17 -5.99 3.12
C ILE A 208 -20.24 -6.57 4.52
N ARG A 209 -19.11 -7.05 5.01
CA ARG A 209 -18.97 -7.48 6.41
C ARG A 209 -17.61 -7.11 6.99
N PRO A 210 -17.52 -6.77 8.28
CA PRO A 210 -16.24 -6.53 8.93
C PRO A 210 -15.46 -7.84 9.07
N ILE A 211 -14.12 -7.73 9.00
CA ILE A 211 -13.19 -8.83 9.30
C ILE A 211 -12.22 -8.48 10.43
N ILE A 212 -12.06 -7.20 10.70
CA ILE A 212 -11.34 -6.67 11.86
C ILE A 212 -12.34 -5.82 12.65
N HIS A 213 -12.44 -6.08 13.96
CA HIS A 213 -13.31 -5.35 14.87
C HIS A 213 -12.53 -4.39 15.78
N GLU A 214 -11.20 -4.46 15.79
CA GLU A 214 -10.37 -3.48 16.48
C GLU A 214 -10.38 -2.17 15.67
N HIS A 215 -10.70 -1.07 16.33
CA HIS A 215 -10.68 0.24 15.70
C HIS A 215 -9.26 0.69 15.41
N GLY A 216 -9.04 1.30 14.24
CA GLY A 216 -7.73 1.80 13.85
C GLY A 216 -7.77 2.54 12.52
N ASP A 217 -6.80 3.40 12.28
CA ASP A 217 -6.65 4.12 11.02
C ASP A 217 -5.83 3.25 10.06
N TYR A 218 -6.50 2.28 9.42
CA TYR A 218 -5.86 1.26 8.60
C TYR A 218 -5.53 1.78 7.22
N GLN A 219 -4.26 1.62 6.84
CA GLN A 219 -3.72 1.93 5.53
C GLN A 219 -2.87 0.75 5.04
N GLY A 220 -2.67 0.65 3.75
CA GLY A 220 -1.81 -0.37 3.16
C GLY A 220 -2.13 -1.78 3.64
N LEU A 221 -2.66 -2.60 2.76
CA LEU A 221 -3.03 -3.98 3.03
C LEU A 221 -2.19 -4.92 2.17
N ALA A 222 -1.67 -5.99 2.77
CA ALA A 222 -0.96 -7.04 2.05
C ALA A 222 -1.26 -8.41 2.67
N PHE A 223 -1.20 -9.48 1.86
CA PHE A 223 -1.33 -10.85 2.34
C PHE A 223 0.04 -11.53 2.43
N SER A 224 0.25 -12.34 3.46
CA SER A 224 1.36 -13.29 3.44
C SER A 224 1.28 -14.18 2.19
N PRO A 225 2.40 -14.70 1.67
CA PRO A 225 2.40 -15.53 0.46
C PRO A 225 1.45 -16.74 0.55
N ASN A 226 1.34 -17.35 1.72
CA ASN A 226 0.42 -18.46 2.01
C ASN A 226 -1.03 -18.02 2.29
N LYS A 227 -1.31 -16.71 2.27
CA LYS A 227 -2.63 -16.09 2.54
C LYS A 227 -3.25 -16.43 3.90
N THR A 228 -2.45 -16.85 4.87
CA THR A 228 -2.91 -17.13 6.23
C THR A 228 -2.94 -15.89 7.12
N ARG A 229 -2.31 -14.81 6.66
CA ARG A 229 -2.16 -13.56 7.42
C ARG A 229 -2.48 -12.34 6.57
N LEU A 230 -3.12 -11.37 7.19
CA LEU A 230 -3.25 -10.01 6.67
C LEU A 230 -2.27 -9.10 7.39
N ILE A 231 -1.43 -8.42 6.61
CA ILE A 231 -0.47 -7.42 7.10
C ILE A 231 -1.02 -6.04 6.75
N PHE A 232 -0.97 -5.10 7.69
CA PHE A 232 -1.54 -3.77 7.51
C PHE A 232 -0.72 -2.69 8.23
N CYS A 233 -0.79 -1.45 7.73
CA CYS A 233 -0.38 -0.27 8.48
C CYS A 233 -1.55 0.20 9.35
N ASN A 234 -1.27 0.63 10.58
CA ASN A 234 -2.23 1.32 11.43
C ASN A 234 -1.62 2.67 11.83
N GLN A 235 -2.16 3.76 11.30
CA GLN A 235 -1.61 5.10 11.49
C GLN A 235 -1.76 5.62 12.93
N GLU A 236 -2.62 5.02 13.74
CA GLU A 236 -2.70 5.30 15.19
C GLU A 236 -1.49 4.72 15.95
N ARG A 237 -0.75 3.78 15.33
CA ARG A 237 0.48 3.17 15.86
C ARG A 237 1.68 3.57 14.99
N ASN A 238 2.21 4.77 15.27
CA ASN A 238 3.35 5.30 14.50
C ASN A 238 4.55 4.35 14.50
N GLY A 239 5.06 4.04 13.29
CA GLY A 239 6.23 3.19 13.12
C GLY A 239 5.98 1.69 13.23
N TYR A 240 4.73 1.24 13.40
CA TYR A 240 4.37 -0.17 13.50
C TYR A 240 3.55 -0.65 12.30
N ILE A 241 3.74 -1.91 11.95
CA ILE A 241 2.81 -2.67 11.09
C ILE A 241 2.09 -3.70 11.95
N GLY A 242 0.84 -3.95 11.62
CA GLY A 242 0.01 -4.96 12.24
C GLY A 242 -0.05 -6.23 11.39
N ASN A 243 -0.38 -7.33 12.04
CA ASN A 243 -0.55 -8.64 11.46
C ASN A 243 -1.75 -9.34 12.10
N LEU A 244 -2.70 -9.80 11.29
CA LEU A 244 -3.85 -10.60 11.69
C LEU A 244 -3.66 -12.03 11.16
N VAL A 245 -3.70 -13.01 12.05
CA VAL A 245 -3.72 -14.44 11.70
C VAL A 245 -5.16 -14.89 11.52
N PHE A 246 -5.54 -15.32 10.31
CA PHE A 246 -6.93 -15.67 10.01
C PHE A 246 -7.44 -16.90 10.76
N GLU A 247 -6.56 -17.87 11.06
CA GLU A 247 -6.96 -19.13 11.72
C GLU A 247 -7.57 -18.93 13.11
N ASN A 248 -6.98 -18.01 13.90
CA ASN A 248 -7.37 -17.79 15.31
C ASN A 248 -7.78 -16.37 15.63
N GLY A 249 -7.69 -15.46 14.64
CA GLY A 249 -8.04 -14.04 14.83
C GLY A 249 -7.05 -13.26 15.70
N GLU A 250 -5.84 -13.79 15.93
CA GLU A 250 -4.83 -13.12 16.75
C GLU A 250 -4.18 -11.95 16.01
N TYR A 251 -4.00 -10.85 16.74
CA TYR A 251 -3.30 -9.66 16.29
C TYR A 251 -1.93 -9.56 16.91
N SER A 252 -0.97 -9.07 16.13
CA SER A 252 0.35 -8.67 16.61
C SER A 252 0.83 -7.42 15.88
N TYR A 253 1.76 -6.70 16.50
CA TYR A 253 2.37 -5.51 15.90
C TYR A 253 3.88 -5.61 15.93
N GLU A 254 4.53 -5.17 14.83
CA GLU A 254 5.97 -5.10 14.70
C GLU A 254 6.42 -3.67 14.50
N GLN A 255 7.46 -3.26 15.26
CA GLN A 255 8.09 -1.97 15.08
C GLN A 255 9.00 -1.98 13.83
N VAL A 256 8.70 -1.10 12.88
CA VAL A 256 9.47 -0.92 11.66
C VAL A 256 10.51 0.17 11.83
N THR A 257 10.17 1.25 12.53
CA THR A 257 11.03 2.42 12.73
C THR A 257 10.82 3.01 14.11
N ASP A 258 11.89 3.59 14.69
CA ASP A 258 11.86 4.35 15.94
C ASP A 258 11.50 5.83 15.71
N ASP A 259 11.53 6.27 14.43
CA ASP A 259 11.20 7.63 14.05
C ASP A 259 9.69 7.88 14.09
N LYS A 260 9.29 9.13 14.30
CA LYS A 260 7.92 9.54 14.02
C LYS A 260 7.65 9.36 12.53
N SER A 261 6.81 8.40 12.18
CA SER A 261 6.58 7.95 10.82
C SER A 261 5.09 7.84 10.53
N LEU A 262 4.74 7.87 9.26
CA LEU A 262 3.39 7.60 8.79
C LEU A 262 3.47 6.49 7.73
N LEU A 263 3.36 5.23 8.20
CA LEU A 263 3.37 4.06 7.33
C LEU A 263 2.00 3.93 6.66
N ASN A 264 1.96 4.05 5.34
CA ASN A 264 0.69 4.18 4.62
C ASN A 264 0.48 3.21 3.46
N SER A 265 1.51 2.49 3.04
CA SER A 265 1.37 1.50 1.97
C SER A 265 2.29 0.31 2.20
N LEU A 266 1.83 -0.87 1.82
CA LEU A 266 2.56 -2.14 1.85
C LEU A 266 2.52 -2.81 0.49
N LEU A 267 3.66 -3.36 0.06
CA LEU A 267 3.74 -4.19 -1.13
C LEU A 267 4.63 -5.41 -0.84
N LEU A 268 4.16 -6.59 -1.21
CA LEU A 268 4.96 -7.82 -1.18
C LEU A 268 5.39 -8.17 -2.60
N LEU A 269 6.70 -8.27 -2.82
CA LEU A 269 7.28 -8.61 -4.11
C LEU A 269 8.59 -9.39 -3.89
N ASP A 270 8.76 -10.50 -4.60
CA ASP A 270 9.99 -11.32 -4.62
C ASP A 270 10.51 -11.69 -3.21
N GLY A 271 9.61 -12.14 -2.32
CA GLY A 271 9.97 -12.55 -0.96
C GLY A 271 10.33 -11.40 -0.02
N LYS A 272 10.08 -10.16 -0.43
CA LYS A 272 10.32 -8.95 0.34
C LYS A 272 9.04 -8.18 0.59
N MET A 273 9.00 -7.49 1.72
CA MET A 273 7.98 -6.52 2.05
C MET A 273 8.55 -5.11 1.96
N TYR A 274 7.91 -4.30 1.16
CA TYR A 274 8.19 -2.88 1.01
C TYR A 274 7.16 -2.10 1.81
N ILE A 275 7.63 -1.17 2.66
CA ILE A 275 6.80 -0.41 3.60
C ILE A 275 7.06 1.08 3.35
N CYS A 276 6.03 1.79 2.91
CA CYS A 276 6.12 3.19 2.56
C CYS A 276 5.94 4.09 3.79
N ASP A 277 6.88 5.01 4.00
CA ASP A 277 6.84 6.06 5.04
C ASP A 277 6.71 7.43 4.38
N LEU A 278 5.50 7.96 4.44
CA LEU A 278 5.12 9.23 3.82
C LEU A 278 5.87 10.43 4.41
N LEU A 279 6.03 10.47 5.73
CA LEU A 279 6.63 11.63 6.40
C LEU A 279 8.14 11.70 6.23
N ASN A 280 8.81 10.56 6.26
CA ASN A 280 10.28 10.52 6.21
C ASN A 280 10.82 10.31 4.79
N SER A 281 9.96 10.26 3.77
CA SER A 281 10.33 10.04 2.36
C SER A 281 11.23 8.80 2.20
N LYS A 282 10.78 7.67 2.79
CA LYS A 282 11.52 6.41 2.81
C LYS A 282 10.64 5.24 2.44
N ILE A 283 11.25 4.18 1.91
CA ILE A 283 10.64 2.86 1.83
C ILE A 283 11.55 1.88 2.53
N TYR A 284 11.06 1.23 3.58
CA TYR A 284 11.77 0.15 4.27
C TYR A 284 11.55 -1.16 3.52
N ILE A 285 12.60 -1.98 3.44
CA ILE A 285 12.57 -3.31 2.81
C ILE A 285 12.90 -4.34 3.88
N LYS A 286 12.01 -5.33 4.04
CA LYS A 286 12.18 -6.45 4.98
C LYS A 286 12.03 -7.77 4.24
N GLU A 287 12.85 -8.76 4.60
CA GLU A 287 12.69 -10.13 4.11
C GLU A 287 11.47 -10.80 4.75
N LEU A 288 10.64 -11.47 3.96
CA LEU A 288 9.42 -12.13 4.45
C LEU A 288 9.68 -13.35 5.34
N ILE A 289 10.86 -13.98 5.23
CA ILE A 289 11.26 -15.14 6.06
C ILE A 289 11.25 -14.79 7.56
N GLU A 290 11.46 -13.53 7.92
CA GLU A 290 11.42 -13.06 9.30
C GLU A 290 10.00 -13.05 9.87
N PHE A 291 8.97 -12.98 9.01
CA PHE A 291 7.56 -12.91 9.43
C PHE A 291 6.94 -14.25 9.86
N ASP A 292 7.44 -15.36 9.34
CA ASP A 292 6.94 -16.69 9.73
C ASP A 292 7.37 -17.10 11.15
N ASN A 293 8.37 -16.42 11.72
CA ASN A 293 8.92 -16.67 13.05
C ASN A 293 8.42 -15.70 14.13
N PHE A 294 7.36 -14.94 13.87
CA PHE A 294 6.82 -13.94 14.79
C PHE A 294 6.17 -14.61 16.02
N SER A 295 6.93 -14.74 17.11
CA SER A 295 6.47 -15.19 18.42
C SER A 295 6.29 -14.05 19.44
N GLY A 296 6.23 -12.81 18.98
CA GLY A 296 6.02 -11.64 19.84
C GLY A 296 4.53 -11.39 20.11
N ILE A 297 3.89 -12.20 20.96
CA ILE A 297 2.54 -11.94 21.44
C ILE A 297 2.63 -10.79 22.44
N ILE A 298 2.20 -9.59 22.05
CA ILE A 298 1.84 -8.56 23.03
C ILE A 298 0.39 -8.87 23.40
N LYS A 299 0.19 -9.53 24.53
CA LYS A 299 -1.15 -9.58 25.16
C LYS A 299 -1.46 -8.18 25.64
N THR A 300 -2.48 -7.58 25.08
CA THR A 300 -3.09 -6.37 25.66
C THR A 300 -3.99 -6.86 26.78
N ASP A 301 -3.62 -6.51 28.04
CA ASP A 301 -4.49 -6.58 29.21
C ASP A 301 -5.63 -5.55 29.10
#